data_85afdcb108230188a5c2a61fb0c8d43b
#
_entry.id   85afdcb108230188a5c2a61fb0c8d43b
#
_cell.length_a   1.000
_cell.length_b   1.000
_cell.length_c   1.000
_cell.angle_alpha   90.00
_cell.angle_beta   90.00
_cell.angle_gamma   90.00
#
_symmetry.space_group_name_H-M   'P 1'
#
loop_
_entity.id
_entity.type
_entity.pdbx_description
1 polymer ?
#
loop_
_entity_poly.entity_id
_entity_poly.type
_entity_poly.pdbx_seq_one_letter_code
_entity_poly.pdbx_strand_id
1 'polypeptide(L)'
;MVYLLHFNQRINPNRPTQHYLGYTKDLDERIRHHRLGKGARLCEVAKERGITFKIAEVWMGDRSLERQLKRQKNSRRFCPICNAPQCKST
;
A
#
# COMPACT_ATOMS: atom_id res chain seq x y z
N MET A 1 -0.45 12.66 -6.21
CA MET A 1 -0.35 12.28 -4.79
C MET A 1 0.29 10.90 -4.61
N VAL A 2 0.91 10.69 -3.48
CA VAL A 2 1.54 9.42 -3.14
C VAL A 2 0.59 8.66 -2.22
N TYR A 3 0.48 7.36 -2.41
CA TYR A 3 -0.44 6.55 -1.61
C TYR A 3 0.22 5.27 -1.15
N LEU A 4 -0.22 4.76 0.00
CA LEU A 4 0.26 3.51 0.58
C LEU A 4 -0.91 2.56 0.72
N LEU A 5 -0.79 1.38 0.13
CA LEU A 5 -1.79 0.32 0.28
C LEU A 5 -1.32 -0.66 1.36
N HIS A 6 -2.26 -1.09 2.19
CA HIS A 6 -2.02 -2.12 3.20
C HIS A 6 -2.86 -3.35 2.83
N PHE A 7 -2.19 -4.44 2.50
CA PHE A 7 -2.88 -5.69 2.17
C PHE A 7 -3.25 -6.42 3.44
N ASN A 8 -4.38 -7.12 3.44
CA ASN A 8 -4.89 -7.77 4.64
C ASN A 8 -4.07 -8.99 5.07
N GLN A 9 -3.16 -9.43 4.21
CA GLN A 9 -2.20 -10.49 4.55
C GLN A 9 -1.00 -10.40 3.62
N ARG A 10 0.05 -11.13 3.92
CA ARG A 10 1.23 -11.15 3.07
C ARG A 10 0.90 -11.69 1.70
N ILE A 11 1.38 -11.03 0.65
CA ILE A 11 1.16 -11.46 -0.72
C ILE A 11 1.92 -12.75 -0.99
N ASN A 12 3.16 -12.81 -0.52
CA ASN A 12 4.00 -14.00 -0.64
C ASN A 12 4.38 -14.44 0.77
N PRO A 13 4.02 -15.67 1.19
CA PRO A 13 4.33 -16.12 2.55
C PRO A 13 5.82 -16.17 2.86
N ASN A 14 6.66 -16.23 1.84
CA ASN A 14 8.12 -16.27 2.04
C ASN A 14 8.74 -14.87 2.12
N ARG A 15 7.93 -13.81 1.98
CA ARG A 15 8.42 -12.44 2.03
C ARG A 15 7.51 -11.60 2.93
N PRO A 16 8.07 -10.63 3.67
CA PRO A 16 7.26 -9.81 4.57
C PRO A 16 6.44 -8.72 3.88
N THR A 17 6.48 -8.65 2.55
CA THR A 17 5.80 -7.60 1.81
C THR A 17 4.30 -7.63 2.02
N GLN A 18 3.76 -6.54 2.56
CA GLN A 18 2.34 -6.39 2.84
C GLN A 18 1.86 -4.99 2.48
N HIS A 19 2.68 -4.22 1.77
CA HIS A 19 2.37 -2.85 1.42
C HIS A 19 2.80 -2.55 -0.01
N TYR A 20 2.13 -1.57 -0.61
CA TYR A 20 2.52 -1.04 -1.90
C TYR A 20 2.49 0.49 -1.84
N LEU A 21 3.57 1.13 -2.20
CA LEU A 21 3.69 2.59 -2.25
C LEU A 21 3.71 3.02 -3.71
N GLY A 22 2.80 3.91 -4.10
CA GLY A 22 2.69 4.35 -5.46
C GLY A 22 2.41 5.84 -5.59
N TYR A 23 2.41 6.31 -6.82
CA TYR A 23 2.09 7.69 -7.15
C TYR A 23 1.03 7.73 -8.23
N THR A 24 0.10 8.66 -8.12
CA THR A 24 -0.91 8.90 -9.17
C THR A 24 -1.43 10.33 -9.10
N LYS A 25 -1.91 10.81 -10.24
CA LYS A 25 -2.63 12.08 -10.29
C LYS A 25 -4.11 11.89 -9.99
N ASP A 26 -4.63 10.67 -10.20
CA ASP A 26 -6.03 10.34 -9.96
C ASP A 26 -6.10 9.11 -9.08
N LEU A 27 -6.27 9.33 -7.78
CA LEU A 27 -6.25 8.26 -6.79
C LEU A 27 -7.42 7.29 -6.98
N ASP A 28 -8.63 7.81 -7.19
CA ASP A 28 -9.82 6.97 -7.31
C ASP A 28 -9.70 6.00 -8.48
N GLU A 29 -9.27 6.48 -9.64
CA GLU A 29 -9.10 5.62 -10.80
C GLU A 29 -7.99 4.61 -10.58
N ARG A 30 -6.88 5.03 -9.99
CA ARG A 30 -5.76 4.13 -9.73
C ARG A 30 -6.16 3.02 -8.74
N ILE A 31 -6.89 3.36 -7.70
CA ILE A 31 -7.34 2.35 -6.73
C ILE A 31 -8.30 1.37 -7.38
N ARG A 32 -9.18 1.85 -8.25
CA ARG A 32 -10.07 0.97 -8.98
C ARG A 32 -9.29 -0.01 -9.84
N HIS A 33 -8.24 0.45 -10.54
CA HIS A 33 -7.38 -0.42 -11.35
C HIS A 33 -6.69 -1.46 -10.46
N HIS A 34 -6.19 -1.04 -9.30
CA HIS A 34 -5.54 -1.97 -8.38
C HIS A 34 -6.49 -3.03 -7.86
N ARG A 35 -7.75 -2.68 -7.60
CA ARG A 35 -8.74 -3.64 -7.15
C ARG A 35 -9.07 -4.66 -8.24
N LEU A 36 -8.88 -4.29 -9.49
CA LEU A 36 -9.06 -5.21 -10.62
C LEU A 36 -7.79 -6.01 -10.91
N GLY A 37 -6.75 -5.84 -10.12
CA GLY A 37 -5.49 -6.52 -10.32
C GLY A 37 -4.63 -5.92 -11.42
N LYS A 38 -4.83 -4.64 -11.71
CA LYS A 38 -4.09 -3.93 -12.75
C LYS A 38 -3.23 -2.83 -12.14
N GLY A 39 -2.30 -2.33 -12.93
CA GLY A 39 -1.49 -1.19 -12.54
C GLY A 39 -0.23 -1.53 -11.76
N ALA A 40 -0.13 -2.71 -11.16
CA ALA A 40 1.06 -3.14 -10.45
C ALA A 40 1.06 -4.66 -10.32
N ARG A 41 2.22 -5.27 -10.45
CA ARG A 41 2.35 -6.72 -10.35
C ARG A 41 1.89 -7.24 -9.00
N LEU A 42 2.21 -6.52 -7.94
CA LEU A 42 1.82 -6.92 -6.60
C LEU A 42 0.30 -7.00 -6.45
N CYS A 43 -0.42 -6.03 -7.03
CA CYS A 43 -1.87 -6.02 -7.00
C CYS A 43 -2.46 -7.15 -7.83
N GLU A 44 -1.82 -7.48 -8.95
CA GLU A 44 -2.23 -8.60 -9.79
C GLU A 44 -2.16 -9.91 -9.02
N VAL A 45 -1.04 -10.15 -8.36
CA VAL A 45 -0.84 -11.37 -7.57
C VAL A 45 -1.82 -11.42 -6.39
N ALA A 46 -2.02 -10.27 -5.73
CA ALA A 46 -2.95 -10.20 -4.61
C ALA A 46 -4.37 -10.58 -5.05
N LYS A 47 -4.80 -10.06 -6.20
CA LYS A 47 -6.13 -10.38 -6.70
C LYS A 47 -6.27 -11.86 -7.02
N GLU A 48 -5.26 -12.45 -7.64
CA GLU A 48 -5.26 -13.87 -7.95
C GLU A 48 -5.38 -14.74 -6.70
N ARG A 49 -4.84 -14.26 -5.58
CA ARG A 49 -4.85 -14.98 -4.32
C ARG A 49 -6.02 -14.59 -3.41
N GLY A 50 -6.90 -13.72 -3.88
CA GLY A 50 -8.04 -13.26 -3.09
C GLY A 50 -7.67 -12.36 -1.93
N ILE A 51 -6.52 -11.68 -2.02
CA ILE A 51 -6.04 -10.77 -0.99
C ILE A 51 -6.56 -9.37 -1.27
N THR A 52 -7.22 -8.77 -0.30
CA THR A 52 -7.73 -7.40 -0.43
C THR A 52 -6.77 -6.41 0.23
N PHE A 53 -7.04 -5.12 0.00
CA PHE A 53 -6.21 -4.07 0.58
C PHE A 53 -7.05 -2.87 1.01
N LYS A 54 -6.45 -2.01 1.82
CA LYS A 54 -7.01 -0.72 2.22
C LYS A 54 -6.00 0.36 1.91
N ILE A 55 -6.49 1.58 1.68
CA ILE A 55 -5.61 2.74 1.57
C ILE A 55 -5.20 3.10 3.00
N ALA A 56 -3.92 2.95 3.30
CA ALA A 56 -3.42 3.20 4.65
C ALA A 56 -3.06 4.67 4.85
N GLU A 57 -2.48 5.30 3.83
CA GLU A 57 -2.05 6.68 3.94
C GLU A 57 -1.99 7.32 2.56
N VAL A 58 -2.19 8.64 2.51
CA VAL A 58 -2.07 9.43 1.29
C VAL A 58 -1.28 10.68 1.63
N TRP A 59 -0.29 11.00 0.81
CA TRP A 59 0.50 12.22 0.95
C TRP A 59 0.29 13.10 -0.28
N MET A 60 0.12 14.39 -0.04
CA MET A 60 0.07 15.35 -1.12
C MET A 60 1.50 15.64 -1.56
N GLY A 61 1.91 15.05 -2.67
CA GLY A 61 3.26 15.20 -3.18
C GLY A 61 3.39 14.60 -4.56
N ASP A 62 4.58 14.70 -5.13
CA ASP A 62 4.87 14.22 -6.47
C ASP A 62 5.74 12.95 -6.43
N ARG A 63 6.29 12.60 -7.59
CA ARG A 63 7.14 11.42 -7.70
C ARG A 63 8.43 11.53 -6.89
N SER A 64 8.87 12.75 -6.59
CA SER A 64 10.05 12.93 -5.74
C SER A 64 9.77 12.42 -4.34
N LEU A 65 8.57 12.72 -3.81
CA LEU A 65 8.17 12.21 -2.52
C LEU A 65 8.04 10.69 -2.53
N GLU A 66 7.44 10.13 -3.58
CA GLU A 66 7.35 8.68 -3.73
C GLU A 66 8.73 8.03 -3.67
N ARG A 67 9.67 8.58 -4.43
CA ARG A 67 11.04 8.08 -4.46
C ARG A 67 11.70 8.16 -3.09
N GLN A 68 11.50 9.28 -2.41
CA GLN A 68 12.06 9.50 -1.08
C GLN A 68 11.53 8.47 -0.08
N LEU A 69 10.23 8.23 -0.08
CA LEU A 69 9.61 7.26 0.81
C LEU A 69 10.07 5.83 0.50
N LYS A 70 10.17 5.49 -0.79
CA LYS A 70 10.65 4.17 -1.20
C LYS A 70 12.09 3.94 -0.79
N ARG A 71 12.92 4.97 -0.86
CA ARG A 71 14.33 4.88 -0.48
C ARG A 71 14.50 4.52 0.99
N GLN A 72 13.60 4.95 1.84
CA GLN A 72 13.65 4.65 3.25
C GLN A 72 13.28 3.21 3.58
N LYS A 73 12.57 2.53 2.66
CA LYS A 73 12.18 1.12 2.81
C LYS A 73 11.44 0.82 4.11
N ASN A 74 10.62 1.77 4.56
CA ASN A 74 9.92 1.69 5.84
C ASN A 74 8.41 1.75 5.69
N SER A 75 7.85 1.07 4.67
CA SER A 75 6.40 1.12 4.42
C SER A 75 5.58 0.75 5.64
N ARG A 76 6.02 -0.25 6.38
CA ARG A 76 5.32 -0.66 7.59
C ARG A 76 5.31 0.45 8.64
N ARG A 77 6.40 1.20 8.74
CA ARG A 77 6.51 2.29 9.69
C ARG A 77 5.60 3.46 9.32
N PHE A 78 5.39 3.69 8.03
CA PHE A 78 4.51 4.75 7.56
C PHE A 78 3.05 4.36 7.62
N CYS A 79 2.75 3.09 7.79
CA CYS A 79 1.37 2.58 7.72
C CYS A 79 0.65 2.80 9.05
N PRO A 80 -0.37 3.67 9.08
CA PRO A 80 -1.12 3.88 10.31
C PRO A 80 -1.90 2.65 10.76
N ILE A 81 -2.22 1.77 9.82
CA ILE A 81 -2.91 0.53 10.16
C ILE A 81 -2.00 -0.39 10.97
N CYS A 82 -0.73 -0.52 10.54
CA CYS A 82 0.25 -1.33 11.27
C CYS A 82 0.64 -0.72 12.60
N ASN A 83 0.59 0.62 12.70
CA ASN A 83 1.03 1.35 13.87
C ASN A 83 -0.12 1.93 14.68
N ALA A 84 -1.35 1.52 14.38
CA ALA A 84 -2.50 1.99 15.13
C ALA A 84 -2.35 1.62 16.60
N PRO A 85 -2.75 2.51 17.53
CA PRO A 85 -2.73 2.18 18.93
C PRO A 85 -3.55 0.94 19.18
N GLN A 86 -2.99 0.00 19.91
CA GLN A 86 -3.73 -1.17 20.31
C GLN A 86 -4.69 -0.73 21.39
N CYS A 87 -5.87 -0.66 21.01
CA CYS A 87 -6.86 -0.20 21.96
C CYS A 87 -6.89 -1.11 23.15
N LYS A 88 -6.30 -1.09 23.27
CA LYS A 88 -6.30 -1.71 23.92
C LYS A 88 -5.63 -1.49 24.79
N SER A 89 -5.38 -1.30 24.68
CA SER A 89 -4.95 -1.09 25.21
C SER A 89 -5.13 -0.52 25.86
N THR A 90 -5.44 -0.46 26.02
CA THR A 90 -5.61 0.01 26.39
C THR A 90 -5.78 0.31 26.68
#